data_8591ad7368002e31eba900aeb6dfcb9b
#
_entry.id   8591ad7368002e31eba900aeb6dfcb9b
#
_cell.length_a   1.000
_cell.length_b   1.000
_cell.length_c   1.000
_cell.angle_alpha   90.00
_cell.angle_beta   90.00
_cell.angle_gamma   90.00
#
_symmetry.space_group_name_H-M   'P 1'
#
loop_
_entity.id
_entity.type
_entity.pdbx_description
1 polymer ?
#
loop_
_entity_poly.entity_id
_entity_poly.type
_entity_poly.pdbx_seq_one_letter_code
_entity_poly.pdbx_strand_id
1 'polypeptide(L)'
;MKYIVVLGDGMADQPIPELGDKTPLEYAKTPMMDSLAQLGEIGMVHTIPDGMKPGSDTANLSVLGYNPRKYYSGRSPLEASSIGAPMKDTDIALRCNLVTVSEDEDTYEETTIIDHSSDEISTEDAAILLEAVKRELQTEQYQFYVGTSYRHLLIWDKGEVVDLVQPH
;
A
#
# COMPACT_ATOMS: atom_id res chain seq x y z
N MET A 1 24.13 -17.51 -7.88
CA MET A 1 23.27 -18.07 -6.80
C MET A 1 21.91 -17.46 -6.96
N LYS A 2 20.83 -18.21 -6.75
CA LYS A 2 19.43 -17.71 -6.81
C LYS A 2 18.84 -17.80 -5.43
N TYR A 3 18.12 -16.75 -5.02
CA TYR A 3 17.40 -16.69 -3.76
C TYR A 3 15.90 -16.62 -4.06
N ILE A 4 15.11 -17.35 -3.30
CA ILE A 4 13.65 -17.35 -3.40
C ILE A 4 13.13 -17.00 -2.00
N VAL A 5 12.36 -15.92 -1.91
CA VAL A 5 11.63 -15.54 -0.71
C VAL A 5 10.16 -15.85 -0.91
N VAL A 6 9.62 -16.75 -0.10
CA VAL A 6 8.18 -17.02 -0.06
C VAL A 6 7.62 -16.33 1.19
N LEU A 7 6.87 -15.26 0.98
CA LEU A 7 6.30 -14.46 2.05
C LEU A 7 4.84 -14.90 2.30
N GLY A 8 4.61 -15.52 3.46
CA GLY A 8 3.26 -15.79 3.95
C GLY A 8 2.73 -14.58 4.71
N ASP A 9 2.14 -13.63 4.01
CA ASP A 9 1.58 -12.43 4.63
C ASP A 9 0.27 -12.75 5.37
N GLY A 10 0.08 -12.18 6.57
CA GLY A 10 -1.13 -12.38 7.37
C GLY A 10 -1.32 -13.76 7.99
N MET A 11 -0.29 -14.61 8.06
CA MET A 11 -0.39 -15.97 8.63
C MET A 11 -0.34 -16.02 10.16
N ALA A 12 0.23 -15.02 10.80
CA ALA A 12 0.31 -14.96 12.27
C ALA A 12 -1.02 -14.49 12.86
N ASP A 13 -1.51 -15.18 13.87
CA ASP A 13 -2.72 -14.83 14.59
C ASP A 13 -2.68 -15.34 16.03
N GLN A 14 -3.68 -14.97 16.81
CA GLN A 14 -3.86 -15.44 18.18
C GLN A 14 -4.54 -16.82 18.19
N PRO A 15 -4.38 -17.61 19.26
CA PRO A 15 -5.12 -18.84 19.45
C PRO A 15 -6.64 -18.59 19.46
N ILE A 16 -7.37 -19.45 18.78
CA ILE A 16 -8.82 -19.37 18.61
C ILE A 16 -9.47 -20.52 19.40
N PRO A 17 -10.38 -20.24 20.35
CA PRO A 17 -11.00 -21.28 21.19
C PRO A 17 -11.75 -22.35 20.38
N GLU A 18 -12.41 -21.98 19.29
CA GLU A 18 -13.15 -22.87 18.40
C GLU A 18 -12.23 -23.86 17.65
N LEU A 19 -10.92 -23.53 17.57
CA LEU A 19 -9.88 -24.39 16.99
C LEU A 19 -9.13 -25.20 18.07
N GLY A 20 -9.64 -25.22 19.30
CA GLY A 20 -9.00 -25.88 20.45
C GLY A 20 -7.78 -25.13 20.94
N ASP A 21 -7.89 -23.83 21.06
CA ASP A 21 -6.83 -22.90 21.49
C ASP A 21 -5.56 -22.96 20.61
N LYS A 22 -5.74 -23.22 19.33
CA LYS A 22 -4.67 -23.19 18.34
C LYS A 22 -4.77 -21.94 17.47
N THR A 23 -3.62 -21.48 17.02
CA THR A 23 -3.56 -20.48 15.95
C THR A 23 -4.04 -21.11 14.62
N PRO A 24 -4.49 -20.32 13.64
CA PRO A 24 -4.82 -20.82 12.30
C PRO A 24 -3.67 -21.61 11.67
N LEU A 25 -2.43 -21.16 11.85
CA LEU A 25 -1.25 -21.86 11.32
C LEU A 25 -1.00 -23.22 12.00
N GLU A 26 -1.19 -23.31 13.32
CA GLU A 26 -1.09 -24.58 14.05
C GLU A 26 -2.21 -25.56 13.72
N TYR A 27 -3.37 -25.05 13.32
CA TYR A 27 -4.53 -25.85 12.94
C TYR A 27 -4.46 -26.31 11.47
N ALA A 28 -3.85 -25.52 10.61
CA ALA A 28 -3.72 -25.81 9.17
C ALA A 28 -2.80 -27.02 8.93
N LYS A 29 -3.08 -27.75 7.86
CA LYS A 29 -2.20 -28.83 7.39
C LYS A 29 -1.15 -28.27 6.44
N THR A 30 0.07 -28.09 6.94
CA THR A 30 1.16 -27.43 6.22
C THR A 30 2.39 -28.34 6.01
N PRO A 31 2.25 -29.56 5.43
CA PRO A 31 3.32 -30.57 5.44
C PRO A 31 4.59 -30.12 4.71
N MET A 32 4.49 -29.28 3.69
CA MET A 32 5.67 -28.74 2.99
C MET A 32 6.39 -27.68 3.82
N MET A 33 5.66 -26.80 4.50
CA MET A 33 6.26 -25.83 5.40
C MET A 33 6.92 -26.53 6.61
N ASP A 34 6.23 -27.51 7.16
CA ASP A 34 6.75 -28.33 8.29
C ASP A 34 8.06 -29.03 7.89
N SER A 35 8.11 -29.60 6.70
CA SER A 35 9.31 -30.24 6.16
C SER A 35 10.46 -29.24 5.97
N LEU A 36 10.18 -28.05 5.44
CA LEU A 36 11.20 -27.00 5.28
C LEU A 36 11.70 -26.52 6.63
N ALA A 37 10.81 -26.35 7.59
CA ALA A 37 11.16 -25.95 8.95
C ALA A 37 12.08 -26.98 9.66
N GLN A 38 11.85 -28.26 9.41
CA GLN A 38 12.70 -29.35 9.97
C GLN A 38 14.08 -29.43 9.32
N LEU A 39 14.21 -29.03 8.06
CA LEU A 39 15.46 -29.10 7.29
C LEU A 39 16.27 -27.81 7.33
N GLY A 40 15.64 -26.71 7.71
CA GLY A 40 16.23 -25.38 7.71
C GLY A 40 16.55 -24.83 9.09
N GLU A 41 16.86 -23.55 9.14
CA GLU A 41 17.00 -22.78 10.36
C GLU A 41 15.74 -21.95 10.58
N ILE A 42 15.26 -21.87 11.81
CA ILE A 42 14.09 -21.10 12.20
C ILE A 42 14.55 -19.97 13.12
N GLY A 43 13.96 -18.79 12.96
CA GLY A 43 14.22 -17.65 13.81
C GLY A 43 13.08 -16.66 13.81
N MET A 44 13.11 -15.75 14.79
CA MET A 44 12.19 -14.61 14.85
C MET A 44 12.85 -13.39 14.22
N VAL A 45 12.12 -12.69 13.37
CA VAL A 45 12.59 -11.48 12.71
C VAL A 45 11.70 -10.31 13.11
N HIS A 46 12.32 -9.24 13.60
CA HIS A 46 11.62 -7.99 13.90
C HIS A 46 11.54 -7.15 12.61
N THR A 47 10.43 -7.28 11.88
CA THR A 47 10.26 -6.66 10.56
C THR A 47 9.88 -5.19 10.60
N ILE A 48 9.29 -4.72 11.70
CA ILE A 48 8.92 -3.32 11.91
C ILE A 48 9.87 -2.70 12.94
N PRO A 49 10.80 -1.81 12.55
CA PRO A 49 11.67 -1.14 13.52
C PRO A 49 10.88 -0.30 14.53
N ASP A 50 11.35 -0.25 15.78
CA ASP A 50 10.71 0.49 16.88
C ASP A 50 10.43 1.95 16.47
N GLY A 51 9.21 2.41 16.76
CA GLY A 51 8.76 3.78 16.44
C GLY A 51 8.32 4.01 14.99
N MET A 52 8.41 3.02 14.12
CA MET A 52 7.79 3.06 12.79
C MET A 52 6.36 2.52 12.85
N LYS A 53 5.48 3.08 12.03
CA LYS A 53 4.11 2.55 11.89
C LYS A 53 4.17 1.16 11.22
N PRO A 54 3.40 0.19 11.70
CA PRO A 54 3.30 -1.11 11.06
C PRO A 54 2.66 -0.98 9.67
N GLY A 55 3.26 -1.66 8.70
CA GLY A 55 2.79 -1.69 7.31
C GLY A 55 3.58 -2.70 6.49
N SER A 56 2.94 -3.30 5.50
CA SER A 56 3.58 -4.29 4.62
C SER A 56 4.79 -3.71 3.87
N ASP A 57 4.74 -2.45 3.51
CA ASP A 57 5.83 -1.71 2.86
C ASP A 57 7.09 -1.66 3.74
N THR A 58 6.95 -1.25 5.01
CA THR A 58 8.04 -1.25 5.98
C THR A 58 8.58 -2.66 6.24
N ALA A 59 7.66 -3.63 6.46
CA ALA A 59 8.02 -5.01 6.71
C ALA A 59 8.76 -5.65 5.54
N ASN A 60 8.30 -5.43 4.31
CA ASN A 60 8.92 -5.98 3.11
C ASN A 60 10.33 -5.42 2.87
N LEU A 61 10.57 -4.14 3.14
CA LEU A 61 11.92 -3.59 3.11
C LEU A 61 12.84 -4.34 4.08
N SER A 62 12.39 -4.56 5.31
CA SER A 62 13.17 -5.33 6.30
C SER A 62 13.43 -6.76 5.86
N VAL A 63 12.43 -7.47 5.35
CA VAL A 63 12.55 -8.86 4.85
C VAL A 63 13.55 -8.94 3.70
N LEU A 64 13.59 -7.94 2.83
CA LEU A 64 14.54 -7.85 1.73
C LEU A 64 15.94 -7.36 2.14
N GLY A 65 16.15 -7.09 3.45
CA GLY A 65 17.45 -6.67 3.99
C GLY A 65 17.73 -5.18 3.87
N TYR A 66 16.76 -4.36 3.50
CA TYR A 66 16.90 -2.91 3.51
C TYR A 66 16.52 -2.34 4.88
N ASN A 67 17.23 -1.31 5.31
CA ASN A 67 16.87 -0.59 6.53
C ASN A 67 15.72 0.39 6.26
N PRO A 68 14.48 0.12 6.77
CA PRO A 68 13.34 1.00 6.50
C PRO A 68 13.54 2.43 6.99
N ARG A 69 14.24 2.62 8.12
CA ARG A 69 14.54 3.96 8.65
C ARG A 69 15.35 4.83 7.68
N LYS A 70 16.10 4.20 6.79
CA LYS A 70 16.95 4.88 5.81
C LYS A 70 16.25 5.04 4.45
N TYR A 71 15.48 4.02 4.05
CA TYR A 71 15.00 3.93 2.66
C TYR A 71 13.50 4.12 2.51
N TYR A 72 12.74 4.08 3.60
CA TYR A 72 11.30 4.28 3.53
C TYR A 72 10.95 5.78 3.61
N SER A 73 10.47 6.33 2.52
CA SER A 73 10.00 7.71 2.41
C SER A 73 8.47 7.81 2.25
N GLY A 74 7.78 6.69 2.40
CA GLY A 74 6.33 6.59 2.21
C GLY A 74 5.96 5.54 1.17
N ARG A 75 4.69 5.19 1.10
CA ARG A 75 4.17 4.18 0.16
C ARG A 75 4.09 4.71 -1.27
N SER A 76 3.69 5.97 -1.46
CA SER A 76 3.44 6.53 -2.79
C SER A 76 4.67 6.54 -3.70
N PRO A 77 5.91 6.82 -3.23
CA PRO A 77 7.11 6.68 -4.06
C PRO A 77 7.37 5.25 -4.54
N LEU A 78 7.05 4.24 -3.71
CA LEU A 78 7.18 2.83 -4.10
C LEU A 78 6.14 2.46 -5.17
N GLU A 79 4.90 2.95 -5.02
CA GLU A 79 3.85 2.79 -6.02
C GLU A 79 4.21 3.48 -7.33
N ALA A 80 4.77 4.69 -7.29
CA ALA A 80 5.26 5.40 -8.47
C ALA A 80 6.30 4.60 -9.23
N SER A 81 7.28 4.04 -8.52
CA SER A 81 8.29 3.16 -9.12
C SER A 81 7.68 1.90 -9.74
N SER A 82 6.68 1.31 -9.08
CA SER A 82 6.00 0.09 -9.55
C SER A 82 5.24 0.29 -10.86
N ILE A 83 4.60 1.43 -11.05
CA ILE A 83 3.87 1.76 -12.30
C ILE A 83 4.73 2.48 -13.34
N GLY A 84 6.02 2.71 -13.04
CA GLY A 84 6.94 3.39 -13.95
C GLY A 84 6.70 4.90 -14.08
N ALA A 85 6.03 5.52 -13.10
CA ALA A 85 5.86 6.96 -13.08
C ALA A 85 7.23 7.62 -12.83
N PRO A 86 7.68 8.55 -13.71
CA PRO A 86 8.96 9.21 -13.54
C PRO A 86 8.93 10.14 -12.32
N MET A 87 9.95 10.06 -11.49
CA MET A 87 10.14 10.93 -10.33
C MET A 87 11.57 11.46 -10.27
N LYS A 88 11.71 12.71 -9.87
CA LYS A 88 12.98 13.34 -9.50
C LYS A 88 13.12 13.32 -7.97
N ASP A 89 14.32 13.53 -7.46
CA ASP A 89 14.59 13.57 -6.01
C ASP A 89 13.83 14.68 -5.26
N THR A 90 13.36 15.68 -5.98
CA THR A 90 12.60 16.82 -5.44
C THR A 90 11.09 16.67 -5.54
N ASP A 91 10.61 15.60 -6.16
CA ASP A 91 9.19 15.41 -6.40
C ASP A 91 8.51 14.75 -5.19
N ILE A 92 7.26 15.13 -4.98
CA ILE A 92 6.41 14.49 -3.98
C ILE A 92 5.40 13.59 -4.69
N ALA A 93 5.34 12.33 -4.29
CA ALA A 93 4.32 11.41 -4.75
C ALA A 93 3.17 11.35 -3.73
N LEU A 94 1.98 11.61 -4.19
CA LEU A 94 0.75 11.51 -3.40
C LEU A 94 -0.16 10.44 -3.99
N ARG A 95 -0.74 9.60 -3.13
CA ARG A 95 -1.78 8.68 -3.57
C ARG A 95 -3.04 9.48 -3.90
N CYS A 96 -3.63 9.17 -5.04
CA CYS A 96 -4.86 9.75 -5.52
C CYS A 96 -5.87 8.62 -5.74
N ASN A 97 -6.85 8.49 -4.87
CA ASN A 97 -7.86 7.44 -4.96
C ASN A 97 -9.15 7.97 -5.56
N LEU A 98 -9.80 7.16 -6.40
CA LEU A 98 -11.20 7.34 -6.76
C LEU A 98 -12.06 6.75 -5.64
N VAL A 99 -13.01 7.54 -5.16
CA VAL A 99 -13.89 7.16 -4.06
C VAL A 99 -15.33 7.48 -4.42
N THR A 100 -16.28 6.77 -3.84
CA THR A 100 -17.69 7.14 -3.89
C THR A 100 -18.01 8.03 -2.70
N VAL A 101 -18.64 9.16 -2.97
CA VAL A 101 -19.07 10.13 -1.96
C VAL A 101 -20.59 10.23 -1.92
N SER A 102 -21.13 10.74 -0.81
CA SER A 102 -22.55 11.05 -0.67
C SER A 102 -22.97 12.20 -1.60
N GLU A 103 -24.24 12.22 -1.97
CA GLU A 103 -24.84 13.21 -2.88
C GLU A 103 -25.88 14.10 -2.19
N ASP A 104 -26.20 13.86 -0.93
CA ASP A 104 -27.31 14.49 -0.21
C ASP A 104 -26.90 15.75 0.57
N GLU A 105 -25.63 16.14 0.56
CA GLU A 105 -25.11 17.28 1.30
C GLU A 105 -25.16 18.57 0.47
N ASP A 106 -25.40 19.72 1.15
CA ASP A 106 -25.51 21.02 0.52
C ASP A 106 -24.14 21.56 0.02
N THR A 107 -23.02 21.13 0.64
CA THR A 107 -21.68 21.58 0.29
C THR A 107 -20.69 20.42 0.19
N TYR A 108 -19.62 20.60 -0.60
CA TYR A 108 -18.57 19.58 -0.75
C TYR A 108 -17.87 19.25 0.59
N GLU A 109 -17.72 20.23 1.47
CA GLU A 109 -17.08 20.05 2.78
C GLU A 109 -17.84 19.11 3.72
N GLU A 110 -19.14 18.96 3.50
CA GLU A 110 -20.00 18.07 4.27
C GLU A 110 -20.09 16.66 3.68
N THR A 111 -19.53 16.44 2.50
CA THR A 111 -19.58 15.17 1.77
C THR A 111 -18.88 14.06 2.53
N THR A 112 -19.52 12.91 2.64
CA THR A 112 -18.99 11.73 3.31
C THR A 112 -18.50 10.69 2.29
N ILE A 113 -17.35 10.08 2.55
CA ILE A 113 -16.87 8.94 1.75
C ILE A 113 -17.74 7.71 2.09
N ILE A 114 -18.53 7.26 1.13
CA ILE A 114 -19.39 6.06 1.25
C ILE A 114 -18.56 4.80 0.97
N ASP A 115 -17.72 4.82 -0.06
CA ASP A 115 -16.87 3.70 -0.45
C ASP A 115 -15.50 4.23 -0.89
N HIS A 116 -14.47 3.74 -0.22
CA HIS A 116 -13.07 4.11 -0.45
C HIS A 116 -12.48 3.54 -1.74
N SER A 117 -13.17 2.62 -2.41
CA SER A 117 -12.71 1.89 -3.59
C SER A 117 -13.57 2.12 -4.84
N SER A 118 -14.66 2.89 -4.74
CA SER A 118 -15.66 3.04 -5.80
C SER A 118 -16.15 1.68 -6.33
N ASP A 119 -16.54 0.78 -5.41
CA ASP A 119 -16.96 -0.61 -5.69
C ASP A 119 -15.86 -1.41 -6.43
N GLU A 120 -14.61 -1.20 -6.02
CA GLU A 120 -13.43 -1.79 -6.66
C GLU A 120 -13.40 -1.56 -8.18
N ILE A 121 -13.67 -0.32 -8.59
CA ILE A 121 -13.72 0.10 -10.00
C ILE A 121 -12.61 -0.55 -10.83
N SER A 122 -12.93 -0.99 -12.05
CA SER A 122 -11.94 -1.57 -12.95
C SER A 122 -10.84 -0.55 -13.31
N THR A 123 -9.63 -1.03 -13.61
CA THR A 123 -8.54 -0.14 -14.03
C THR A 123 -8.88 0.58 -15.33
N GLU A 124 -9.61 -0.08 -16.22
CA GLU A 124 -10.04 0.46 -17.50
C GLU A 124 -11.01 1.65 -17.31
N ASP A 125 -12.04 1.50 -16.49
CA ASP A 125 -13.01 2.56 -16.21
C ASP A 125 -12.37 3.70 -15.43
N ALA A 126 -11.54 3.37 -14.44
CA ALA A 126 -10.78 4.35 -13.68
C ALA A 126 -9.84 5.20 -14.55
N ALA A 127 -9.22 4.59 -15.57
CA ALA A 127 -8.38 5.31 -16.53
C ALA A 127 -9.19 6.36 -17.31
N ILE A 128 -10.43 6.04 -17.71
CA ILE A 128 -11.32 6.98 -18.41
C ILE A 128 -11.63 8.19 -17.51
N LEU A 129 -11.96 7.94 -16.24
CA LEU A 129 -12.20 9.02 -15.27
C LEU A 129 -10.95 9.85 -15.04
N LEU A 130 -9.79 9.20 -14.91
CA LEU A 130 -8.54 9.92 -14.70
C LEU A 130 -8.12 10.77 -15.90
N GLU A 131 -8.48 10.39 -17.13
CA GLU A 131 -8.27 11.26 -18.30
C GLU A 131 -9.09 12.55 -18.21
N ALA A 132 -10.30 12.52 -17.64
CA ALA A 132 -11.06 13.73 -17.37
C ALA A 132 -10.36 14.59 -16.31
N VAL A 133 -9.87 13.99 -15.24
CA VAL A 133 -9.09 14.69 -14.20
C VAL A 133 -7.84 15.33 -14.80
N LYS A 134 -7.09 14.61 -15.63
CA LYS A 134 -5.89 15.12 -16.31
C LYS A 134 -6.23 16.34 -17.16
N ARG A 135 -7.27 16.25 -17.96
CA ARG A 135 -7.67 17.36 -18.86
C ARG A 135 -7.95 18.66 -18.11
N GLU A 136 -8.55 18.57 -16.92
CA GLU A 136 -8.97 19.74 -16.16
C GLU A 136 -7.91 20.23 -15.14
N LEU A 137 -7.12 19.30 -14.55
CA LEU A 137 -6.29 19.59 -13.38
C LEU A 137 -4.79 19.35 -13.61
N GLN A 138 -4.39 18.64 -14.68
CA GLN A 138 -2.97 18.41 -14.91
C GLN A 138 -2.25 19.68 -15.38
N THR A 139 -1.09 19.93 -14.82
CA THR A 139 -0.22 21.04 -15.16
C THR A 139 1.23 20.58 -15.27
N GLU A 140 2.18 21.47 -15.58
CA GLU A 140 3.59 21.13 -15.51
C GLU A 140 4.04 20.74 -14.08
N GLN A 141 3.37 21.30 -13.06
CA GLN A 141 3.68 21.05 -11.65
C GLN A 141 2.96 19.82 -11.09
N TYR A 142 1.77 19.49 -11.58
CA TYR A 142 0.93 18.40 -11.10
C TYR A 142 0.68 17.39 -12.21
N GLN A 143 1.21 16.18 -12.06
CA GLN A 143 1.10 15.12 -13.04
C GLN A 143 0.35 13.93 -12.47
N PHE A 144 -0.73 13.50 -13.13
CA PHE A 144 -1.52 12.34 -12.71
C PHE A 144 -1.11 11.08 -13.48
N TYR A 145 -1.00 9.98 -12.77
CA TYR A 145 -0.65 8.67 -13.33
C TYR A 145 -1.67 7.62 -12.96
N VAL A 146 -2.12 6.86 -13.96
CA VAL A 146 -3.03 5.73 -13.77
C VAL A 146 -2.28 4.62 -13.04
N GLY A 147 -2.86 4.16 -11.94
CA GLY A 147 -2.40 2.99 -11.20
C GLY A 147 -3.29 1.78 -11.45
N THR A 148 -3.71 1.11 -10.40
CA THR A 148 -4.54 -0.09 -10.48
C THR A 148 -5.86 0.13 -9.75
N SER A 149 -6.99 -0.22 -10.41
CA SER A 149 -8.33 -0.06 -9.86
C SER A 149 -8.54 1.40 -9.41
N TYR A 150 -9.00 1.64 -8.21
CA TYR A 150 -9.24 2.97 -7.65
C TYR A 150 -7.98 3.74 -7.23
N ARG A 151 -6.78 3.13 -7.29
CA ARG A 151 -5.52 3.70 -6.77
C ARG A 151 -4.70 4.30 -7.89
N HIS A 152 -4.49 5.59 -7.83
CA HIS A 152 -3.72 6.37 -8.79
C HIS A 152 -2.67 7.21 -8.06
N LEU A 153 -1.88 7.95 -8.80
CA LEU A 153 -0.83 8.81 -8.25
C LEU A 153 -0.91 10.22 -8.82
N LEU A 154 -0.62 11.17 -7.95
CA LEU A 154 -0.28 12.53 -8.29
C LEU A 154 1.21 12.74 -7.97
N ILE A 155 1.98 13.15 -8.95
CA ILE A 155 3.36 13.61 -8.77
C ILE A 155 3.36 15.14 -8.77
N TRP A 156 3.89 15.70 -7.71
CA TRP A 156 4.00 17.14 -7.52
C TRP A 156 5.47 17.56 -7.68
N ASP A 157 5.80 18.21 -8.81
CA ASP A 157 7.16 18.69 -9.11
C ASP A 157 7.58 19.74 -8.09
N LYS A 158 8.70 19.50 -7.41
CA LYS A 158 9.26 20.36 -6.35
C LYS A 158 8.25 20.71 -5.24
N GLY A 159 7.41 19.75 -4.87
CA GLY A 159 6.43 19.91 -3.82
C GLY A 159 7.06 20.08 -2.44
N GLU A 160 6.40 20.84 -1.59
CA GLU A 160 6.73 20.94 -0.16
C GLU A 160 5.57 20.39 0.65
N VAL A 161 5.87 19.39 1.48
CA VAL A 161 4.87 18.79 2.36
C VAL A 161 4.96 19.47 3.72
N VAL A 162 4.06 20.42 3.95
CA VAL A 162 3.89 21.09 5.25
C VAL A 162 2.43 20.91 5.65
N ASP A 163 2.21 20.34 6.83
CA ASP A 163 0.88 20.18 7.44
C ASP A 163 -0.18 19.44 6.57
N LEU A 164 0.25 18.53 5.69
CA LEU A 164 -0.67 17.69 4.94
C LEU A 164 -1.28 16.62 5.86
N VAL A 165 -2.60 16.58 5.88
CA VAL A 165 -3.40 15.59 6.61
C VAL A 165 -4.16 14.74 5.60
N GLN A 166 -4.30 13.45 5.90
CA GLN A 166 -5.14 12.57 5.10
C GLN A 166 -6.61 13.01 5.19
N PRO A 167 -7.39 12.93 4.12
CA PRO A 167 -8.79 13.38 4.10
C PRO A 167 -9.75 12.53 4.96
N HIS A 168 -9.26 11.45 5.58
CA HIS A 168 -10.07 10.55 6.41
C HIS A 168 -9.28 10.00 7.60
#